data_679fcdfa7661ef91d93e9c900b5e141e
#
_entry.id   679fcdfa7661ef91d93e9c900b5e141e
#
_cell.length_a   1.000
_cell.length_b   1.000
_cell.length_c   1.000
_cell.angle_alpha   90.00
_cell.angle_beta   90.00
_cell.angle_gamma   90.00
#
_symmetry.space_group_name_H-M   'P 1'
#
loop_
_entity.id
_entity.type
_entity.pdbx_description
1 polymer ?
#
loop_
_entity_poly.entity_id
_entity_poly.type
_entity_poly.pdbx_seq_one_letter_code
_entity_poly.pdbx_strand_id
1 'polypeptide(L)'
;MKFREGFKVRSMAGENIVIMQGTAGSDMTRIISLNDSSLLLWNELQGKEFEVADVANILISTYEIDTATAERDAKAWVEKLAECGLI
;
A
#
# COMPACT_ATOMS: atom_id res chain seq x y z
N MET A 1 0.60 11.00 6.01
CA MET A 1 1.49 9.84 5.80
C MET A 1 1.97 9.81 4.36
N LYS A 2 3.08 9.19 4.16
CA LYS A 2 3.67 9.10 2.84
C LYS A 2 4.47 7.81 2.75
N PHE A 3 4.48 7.17 1.59
CA PHE A 3 5.32 5.99 1.40
C PHE A 3 6.80 6.35 1.52
N ARG A 4 7.54 5.51 2.20
CA ARG A 4 8.98 5.69 2.31
C ARG A 4 9.64 5.43 0.96
N GLU A 5 10.74 6.09 0.71
CA GLU A 5 11.52 5.86 -0.49
C GLU A 5 12.26 4.52 -0.41
N GLY A 6 12.62 3.99 -1.57
CA GLY A 6 13.35 2.73 -1.66
C GLY A 6 12.49 1.50 -1.88
N PHE A 7 11.18 1.67 -1.97
CA PHE A 7 10.27 0.55 -2.25
C PHE A 7 9.79 0.62 -3.70
N LYS A 8 9.74 -0.52 -4.34
CA LYS A 8 9.19 -0.65 -5.69
C LYS A 8 8.27 -1.85 -5.80
N VAL A 9 7.29 -1.73 -6.67
CA VAL A 9 6.40 -2.83 -6.99
C VAL A 9 6.92 -3.56 -8.22
N ARG A 10 6.99 -4.89 -8.12
CA ARG A 10 7.32 -5.75 -9.25
C ARG A 10 6.25 -6.79 -9.44
N SER A 11 5.99 -7.13 -10.68
CA SER A 11 5.09 -8.22 -11.02
C SER A 11 5.92 -9.49 -11.18
N MET A 12 5.64 -10.49 -10.36
CA MET A 12 6.35 -11.76 -10.39
C MET A 12 5.35 -12.90 -10.29
N ALA A 13 5.39 -13.82 -11.23
CA ALA A 13 4.52 -15.00 -11.24
C ALA A 13 3.03 -14.65 -11.10
N GLY A 14 2.60 -13.54 -11.72
CA GLY A 14 1.20 -13.11 -11.65
C GLY A 14 0.82 -12.35 -10.39
N GLU A 15 1.78 -12.10 -9.50
CA GLU A 15 1.54 -11.35 -8.27
C GLU A 15 2.27 -10.01 -8.31
N ASN A 16 1.69 -9.03 -7.65
CA ASN A 16 2.32 -7.72 -7.47
C ASN A 16 2.99 -7.70 -6.11
N ILE A 17 4.29 -7.48 -6.11
CA ILE A 17 5.11 -7.58 -4.90
C ILE A 17 5.84 -6.28 -4.67
N VAL A 18 5.80 -5.78 -3.43
CA VAL A 18 6.60 -4.62 -3.01
C VAL A 18 7.92 -5.13 -2.47
N ILE A 19 9.00 -4.63 -3.05
CA ILE A 19 10.36 -5.01 -2.66
C ILE A 19 11.13 -3.77 -2.23
N MET A 20 11.84 -3.88 -1.11
CA MET A 20 12.74 -2.84 -0.67
C MET A 20 14.01 -2.89 -1.51
N GLN A 21 14.40 -1.74 -2.06
CA GLN A 21 15.61 -1.62 -2.86
C GLN A 21 16.65 -0.75 -2.14
N GLY A 22 17.92 -1.04 -2.42
CA GLY A 22 19.01 -0.17 -2.03
C GLY A 22 19.51 -0.32 -0.62
N THR A 23 19.06 -1.29 0.13
CA THR A 23 19.55 -1.54 1.47
C THR A 23 20.59 -2.64 1.43
N ALA A 24 21.82 -2.26 1.52
CA ALA A 24 22.93 -3.20 1.47
C ALA A 24 22.94 -4.07 2.73
N GLY A 25 22.94 -5.36 2.51
CA GLY A 25 23.25 -6.34 3.57
C GLY A 25 22.22 -6.53 4.66
N SER A 26 21.07 -5.91 4.56
CA SER A 26 20.06 -6.09 5.56
C SER A 26 18.94 -7.03 5.10
N ASP A 27 18.04 -7.28 5.97
CA ASP A 27 16.91 -8.17 5.76
C ASP A 27 16.24 -8.01 4.42
N MET A 28 16.51 -8.93 3.55
CA MET A 28 15.92 -9.02 2.22
C MET A 28 14.50 -9.57 2.27
N THR A 29 13.96 -9.71 3.45
CA THR A 29 12.78 -10.52 3.65
C THR A 29 11.48 -9.75 3.67
N ARG A 30 11.51 -8.44 3.48
CA ARG A 30 10.28 -7.66 3.49
C ARG A 30 9.66 -7.61 2.11
N ILE A 31 9.00 -8.69 1.77
CA ILE A 31 8.25 -8.80 0.53
C ILE A 31 6.78 -8.78 0.91
N ILE A 32 6.04 -7.84 0.33
CA ILE A 32 4.62 -7.70 0.58
C ILE A 32 3.87 -7.92 -0.72
N SER A 33 2.98 -8.89 -0.73
CA SER A 33 2.12 -9.13 -1.87
C SER A 33 0.94 -8.16 -1.85
N LEU A 34 0.69 -7.51 -2.97
CA LEU A 34 -0.42 -6.60 -3.14
C LEU A 34 -1.50 -7.23 -4.00
N ASN A 35 -2.73 -7.27 -3.50
CA ASN A 35 -3.86 -7.62 -4.33
C ASN A 35 -4.23 -6.43 -5.22
N ASP A 36 -5.22 -6.58 -6.08
CA ASP A 36 -5.59 -5.53 -7.05
C ASP A 36 -5.94 -4.21 -6.37
N SER A 37 -6.70 -4.23 -5.29
CA SER A 37 -7.08 -3.02 -4.58
C SER A 37 -5.88 -2.35 -3.90
N SER A 38 -4.99 -3.13 -3.31
CA SER A 38 -3.77 -2.60 -2.70
C SER A 38 -2.84 -2.00 -3.74
N LEU A 39 -2.74 -2.61 -4.91
CA LEU A 39 -1.93 -2.08 -6.01
C LEU A 39 -2.50 -0.75 -6.51
N LEU A 40 -3.82 -0.66 -6.63
CA LEU A 40 -4.48 0.59 -7.01
C LEU A 40 -4.15 1.69 -6.01
N LEU A 41 -4.28 1.42 -4.73
CA LEU A 41 -3.97 2.39 -3.68
C LEU A 41 -2.50 2.80 -3.72
N TRP A 42 -1.62 1.84 -3.91
CA TRP A 42 -0.18 2.11 -4.04
C TRP A 42 0.11 3.08 -5.18
N ASN A 43 -0.45 2.81 -6.35
CA ASN A 43 -0.23 3.65 -7.53
C ASN A 43 -0.84 5.05 -7.38
N GLU A 44 -2.04 5.14 -6.81
CA GLU A 44 -2.73 6.42 -6.64
C GLU A 44 -2.04 7.33 -5.62
N LEU A 45 -1.42 6.74 -4.61
CA LEU A 45 -0.86 7.49 -3.50
C LEU A 45 0.66 7.68 -3.58
N GLN A 46 1.28 7.16 -4.62
CA GLN A 46 2.73 7.30 -4.83
C GLN A 46 3.15 8.76 -4.91
N GLY A 47 4.16 9.11 -4.10
CA GLY A 47 4.72 10.45 -4.10
C GLY A 47 3.84 11.52 -3.47
N LYS A 48 2.75 11.14 -2.84
CA LYS A 48 1.80 12.07 -2.22
C LYS A 48 1.69 11.83 -0.74
N GLU A 49 1.42 12.87 0.01
CA GLU A 49 0.97 12.70 1.38
C GLU A 49 -0.50 12.33 1.38
N PHE A 50 -0.88 11.43 2.26
CA PHE A 50 -2.25 10.95 2.35
C PHE A 50 -2.60 10.59 3.80
N GLU A 51 -3.88 10.46 4.04
CA GLU A 51 -4.41 10.01 5.32
C GLU A 51 -5.36 8.83 5.11
N VAL A 52 -5.81 8.22 6.19
CA VAL A 52 -6.77 7.10 6.11
C VAL A 52 -8.02 7.52 5.33
N ALA A 53 -8.48 8.76 5.51
CA ALA A 53 -9.65 9.26 4.78
C ALA A 53 -9.43 9.27 3.27
N ASP A 54 -8.21 9.59 2.81
CA ASP A 54 -7.90 9.58 1.38
C ASP A 54 -7.95 8.17 0.82
N VAL A 55 -7.43 7.21 1.55
CA VAL A 55 -7.49 5.80 1.17
C VAL A 55 -8.95 5.34 1.08
N ALA A 56 -9.74 5.67 2.08
CA ALA A 56 -11.17 5.32 2.09
C ALA A 56 -11.91 5.92 0.89
N ASN A 57 -11.63 7.18 0.57
CA ASN A 57 -12.26 7.85 -0.58
C ASN A 57 -11.94 7.16 -1.90
N ILE A 58 -10.71 6.71 -2.08
CA ILE A 58 -10.33 5.96 -3.28
C ILE A 58 -11.11 4.65 -3.36
N LEU A 59 -11.24 3.95 -2.26
CA LEU A 59 -11.98 2.70 -2.20
C LEU A 59 -13.46 2.89 -2.53
N ILE A 60 -14.06 3.93 -1.97
CA ILE A 60 -15.47 4.27 -2.25
C ILE A 60 -15.68 4.57 -3.73
N SER A 61 -14.79 5.39 -4.30
CA SER A 61 -14.90 5.80 -5.70
C SER A 61 -14.70 4.64 -6.67
N THR A 62 -13.85 3.69 -6.31
CA THR A 62 -13.48 2.60 -7.20
C THR A 62 -14.40 1.40 -7.11
N TYR A 63 -14.82 1.05 -5.89
CA TYR A 63 -15.55 -0.19 -5.62
C TYR A 63 -16.99 0.00 -5.16
N GLU A 64 -17.44 1.23 -5.04
CA GLU A 64 -18.81 1.55 -4.62
C GLU A 64 -19.23 0.88 -3.30
N ILE A 65 -18.30 0.81 -2.36
CA ILE A 65 -18.56 0.28 -1.04
C ILE A 65 -19.02 1.38 -0.10
N ASP A 66 -19.69 1.00 1.00
CA ASP A 66 -20.15 1.98 1.98
C ASP A 66 -18.99 2.60 2.76
N THR A 67 -19.23 3.76 3.32
CA THR A 67 -18.21 4.54 4.04
C THR A 67 -17.61 3.77 5.20
N ALA A 68 -18.42 3.10 5.99
CA ALA A 68 -17.96 2.36 7.16
C ALA A 68 -17.00 1.23 6.77
N THR A 69 -17.32 0.50 5.72
CA THR A 69 -16.46 -0.57 5.20
C THR A 69 -15.17 0.00 4.65
N ALA A 70 -15.25 1.09 3.88
CA ALA A 70 -14.08 1.73 3.30
C ALA A 70 -13.13 2.23 4.38
N GLU A 71 -13.64 2.86 5.42
CA GLU A 71 -12.82 3.37 6.52
C GLU A 71 -12.12 2.23 7.27
N ARG A 72 -12.83 1.15 7.53
CA ARG A 72 -12.27 -0.01 8.20
C ARG A 72 -11.16 -0.64 7.38
N ASP A 73 -11.39 -0.84 6.09
CA ASP A 73 -10.41 -1.44 5.21
C ASP A 73 -9.20 -0.53 5.01
N ALA A 74 -9.44 0.78 4.87
CA ALA A 74 -8.37 1.76 4.74
C ALA A 74 -7.48 1.77 5.97
N LYS A 75 -8.08 1.76 7.16
CA LYS A 75 -7.34 1.74 8.41
C LYS A 75 -6.49 0.48 8.55
N ALA A 76 -7.06 -0.68 8.25
CA ALA A 76 -6.35 -1.94 8.30
C ALA A 76 -5.16 -1.97 7.33
N TRP A 77 -5.36 -1.45 6.13
CA TRP A 77 -4.31 -1.37 5.12
C TRP A 77 -3.16 -0.48 5.58
N VAL A 78 -3.48 0.71 6.10
CA VAL A 78 -2.47 1.65 6.61
C VAL A 78 -1.71 1.05 7.78
N GLU A 79 -2.39 0.40 8.71
CA GLU A 79 -1.74 -0.26 9.85
C GLU A 79 -0.77 -1.34 9.38
N LYS A 80 -1.15 -2.11 8.38
CA LYS A 80 -0.29 -3.13 7.81
C LYS A 80 0.95 -2.52 7.17
N LEU A 81 0.80 -1.42 6.43
CA LEU A 81 1.94 -0.71 5.85
C LEU A 81 2.89 -0.18 6.92
N ALA A 82 2.34 0.36 7.99
CA ALA A 82 3.15 0.87 9.09
C ALA A 82 3.93 -0.26 9.79
N GLU A 83 3.31 -1.40 10.00
CA GLU A 83 3.97 -2.57 10.58
C GLU A 83 5.11 -3.08 9.71
N CYS A 84 4.93 -2.98 8.40
CA CYS A 84 5.94 -3.42 7.43
C CYS A 84 7.00 -2.37 7.13
N GLY A 85 6.87 -1.18 7.69
CA GLY A 85 7.85 -0.12 7.51
C GLY A 85 7.74 0.62 6.18
N LEU A 86 6.61 0.53 5.49
CA LEU A 86 6.40 1.22 4.22
C LEU A 86 6.01 2.69 4.37
N ILE A 87 5.53 3.05 5.54
CA ILE A 87 5.18 4.43 5.86
C ILE A 87 5.75 4.86 7.20
#